data_e646d10398af9c6a2796ca4dfc5770f2
#
_entry.id   e646d10398af9c6a2796ca4dfc5770f2
#
_cell.length_a   1.000
_cell.length_b   1.000
_cell.length_c   1.000
_cell.angle_alpha   90.00
_cell.angle_beta   90.00
_cell.angle_gamma   90.00
#
_symmetry.space_group_name_H-M   'P 1'
#
loop_
_entity.id
_entity.type
_entity.pdbx_description
1 polymer ?
#
loop_
_entity_poly.entity_id
_entity_poly.type
_entity_poly.pdbx_seq_one_letter_code
_entity_poly.pdbx_strand_id
1 'polypeptide(L)'
;MFESGLPVTTVLSDRPCAGLSLAEEHGAAAELVDRMPYGGFGPDFDRAGFTATVAATLVAHQVDLVAMAGFGTVMTEAVHAAFPGRILNTHPSLLPAFPGWHGVRDALAAGVPETGCTVHLATVELDAGPILAQEVVPVLPGDTEASLHERIKVVERSLYPATVAWALGELEAGRDIVGPARQAVRAAAAAGSADRVEETETQDKEQTRR
;
A
#
# COMPACT_ATOMS: atom_id res chain seq x y z
N MET A 1 -1.97 8.89 -4.89
CA MET A 1 -1.35 8.48 -6.16
C MET A 1 -1.40 9.62 -7.20
N PHE A 2 -2.55 10.09 -7.66
CA PHE A 2 -2.64 11.21 -8.61
C PHE A 2 -1.97 12.48 -8.09
N GLU A 3 -2.27 12.91 -6.86
CA GLU A 3 -1.65 14.09 -6.23
C GLU A 3 -0.12 13.98 -6.09
N SER A 4 0.42 12.77 -6.09
CA SER A 4 1.86 12.51 -6.03
C SER A 4 2.54 12.47 -7.40
N GLY A 5 1.80 12.79 -8.48
CA GLY A 5 2.32 12.83 -9.85
C GLY A 5 2.69 11.47 -10.43
N LEU A 6 2.18 10.37 -9.87
CA LEU A 6 2.41 9.02 -10.41
C LEU A 6 1.66 8.84 -11.74
N PRO A 7 2.25 8.12 -12.71
CA PRO A 7 1.63 7.86 -14.01
C PRO A 7 0.55 6.77 -13.90
N VAL A 8 -0.56 7.08 -13.21
CA VAL A 8 -1.68 6.16 -13.08
C VAL A 8 -2.42 6.09 -14.41
N THR A 9 -2.35 4.96 -15.09
CA THR A 9 -2.99 4.74 -16.40
C THR A 9 -4.38 4.13 -16.27
N THR A 10 -4.61 3.34 -15.21
CA THR A 10 -5.84 2.59 -15.01
C THR A 10 -6.18 2.50 -13.52
N VAL A 11 -7.43 2.73 -13.18
CA VAL A 11 -8.01 2.40 -11.87
C VAL A 11 -9.04 1.31 -12.05
N LEU A 12 -8.87 0.18 -11.36
CA LEU A 12 -9.80 -0.93 -11.37
C LEU A 12 -10.46 -1.08 -10.00
N SER A 13 -11.77 -1.27 -9.99
CA SER A 13 -12.54 -1.52 -8.77
C SER A 13 -13.43 -2.76 -8.92
N ASP A 14 -13.72 -3.42 -7.78
CA ASP A 14 -14.65 -4.57 -7.72
C ASP A 14 -16.12 -4.15 -7.52
N ARG A 15 -16.36 -2.85 -7.38
CA ARG A 15 -17.68 -2.23 -7.18
C ARG A 15 -17.67 -0.76 -7.60
N PRO A 16 -18.82 -0.14 -7.86
CA PRO A 16 -18.89 1.30 -8.06
C PRO A 16 -18.32 2.04 -6.85
N CYS A 17 -17.40 2.97 -7.08
CA CYS A 17 -16.78 3.78 -6.03
C CYS A 17 -16.25 5.11 -6.58
N ALA A 18 -15.99 6.06 -5.69
CA ALA A 18 -15.44 7.37 -6.05
C ALA A 18 -14.08 7.30 -6.77
N GLY A 19 -13.33 6.22 -6.57
CA GLY A 19 -12.04 6.03 -7.24
C GLY A 19 -12.16 5.93 -8.76
N LEU A 20 -13.25 5.38 -9.29
CA LEU A 20 -13.51 5.32 -10.74
C LEU A 20 -13.76 6.71 -11.32
N SER A 21 -14.59 7.53 -10.68
CA SER A 21 -14.82 8.92 -11.11
C SER A 21 -13.54 9.75 -11.04
N LEU A 22 -12.74 9.55 -9.99
CA LEU A 22 -11.45 10.22 -9.85
C LEU A 22 -10.47 9.84 -10.96
N ALA A 23 -10.50 8.58 -11.42
CA ALA A 23 -9.69 8.14 -12.56
C ALA A 23 -10.07 8.90 -13.84
N GLU A 24 -11.37 8.99 -14.15
CA GLU A 24 -11.90 9.72 -15.30
C GLU A 24 -11.51 11.20 -15.25
N GLU A 25 -11.65 11.86 -14.08
CA GLU A 25 -11.25 13.25 -13.86
C GLU A 25 -9.77 13.52 -14.14
N HIS A 26 -8.90 12.50 -13.93
CA HIS A 26 -7.46 12.58 -14.18
C HIS A 26 -7.03 11.99 -15.52
N GLY A 27 -7.98 11.57 -16.38
CA GLY A 27 -7.71 11.00 -17.70
C GLY A 27 -7.15 9.58 -17.70
N ALA A 28 -7.29 8.86 -16.58
CA ALA A 28 -6.97 7.44 -16.48
C ALA A 28 -8.18 6.59 -16.85
N ALA A 29 -7.93 5.36 -17.32
CA ALA A 29 -9.00 4.40 -17.57
C ALA A 29 -9.68 4.00 -16.25
N ALA A 30 -11.01 3.94 -16.24
CA ALA A 30 -11.81 3.52 -15.09
C ALA A 30 -12.49 2.19 -15.40
N GLU A 31 -12.03 1.11 -14.75
CA GLU A 31 -12.47 -0.25 -15.00
C GLU A 31 -13.26 -0.82 -13.82
N LEU A 32 -14.49 -1.23 -14.08
CA LEU A 32 -15.31 -1.94 -13.12
C LEU A 32 -15.33 -3.43 -13.45
N VAL A 33 -14.62 -4.23 -12.68
CA VAL A 33 -14.80 -5.69 -12.67
C VAL A 33 -15.78 -6.02 -11.56
N ASP A 34 -17.08 -5.97 -11.89
CA ASP A 34 -18.14 -6.20 -10.89
C ASP A 34 -18.01 -7.59 -10.28
N ARG A 35 -17.96 -7.65 -8.96
CA ARG A 35 -17.86 -8.88 -8.19
C ARG A 35 -19.17 -9.69 -8.15
N MET A 36 -20.31 -9.04 -8.39
CA MET A 36 -21.62 -9.67 -8.25
C MET A 36 -21.83 -10.89 -9.17
N PRO A 37 -21.43 -10.89 -10.45
CA PRO A 37 -21.52 -12.05 -11.32
C PRO A 37 -20.73 -13.28 -10.85
N TYR A 38 -19.75 -13.07 -9.95
CA TYR A 38 -18.90 -14.13 -9.40
C TYR A 38 -19.35 -14.61 -8.01
N GLY A 39 -20.58 -14.33 -7.58
CA GLY A 39 -21.10 -14.70 -6.28
C GLY A 39 -20.95 -13.61 -5.19
N GLY A 40 -20.50 -12.43 -5.54
CA GLY A 40 -20.48 -11.25 -4.68
C GLY A 40 -19.53 -11.37 -3.48
N PHE A 41 -20.05 -11.10 -2.28
CA PHE A 41 -19.28 -11.11 -1.04
C PHE A 41 -19.62 -12.32 -0.16
N GLY A 42 -20.34 -13.30 -0.71
CA GLY A 42 -20.80 -14.48 0.00
C GLY A 42 -19.83 -15.67 -0.06
N PRO A 43 -20.24 -16.81 0.52
CA PRO A 43 -19.42 -18.02 0.54
C PRO A 43 -19.23 -18.66 -0.86
N ASP A 44 -20.15 -18.37 -1.79
CA ASP A 44 -20.12 -18.91 -3.15
C ASP A 44 -19.26 -18.07 -4.11
N PHE A 45 -18.44 -17.18 -3.58
CA PHE A 45 -17.60 -16.31 -4.39
C PHE A 45 -16.56 -17.09 -5.21
N ASP A 46 -16.71 -17.08 -6.54
CA ASP A 46 -15.71 -17.57 -7.48
C ASP A 46 -14.51 -16.62 -7.55
N ARG A 47 -13.63 -16.75 -6.58
CA ARG A 47 -12.41 -15.94 -6.51
C ARG A 47 -11.51 -16.18 -7.71
N ALA A 48 -11.42 -17.41 -8.21
CA ALA A 48 -10.54 -17.74 -9.31
C ALA A 48 -10.98 -17.07 -10.61
N GLY A 49 -12.26 -17.18 -10.97
CA GLY A 49 -12.83 -16.52 -12.13
C GLY A 49 -12.75 -14.99 -12.05
N PHE A 50 -13.08 -14.44 -10.87
CA PHE A 50 -12.97 -13.00 -10.63
C PHE A 50 -11.54 -12.48 -10.84
N THR A 51 -10.56 -13.09 -10.18
CA THR A 51 -9.15 -12.61 -10.25
C THR A 51 -8.53 -12.88 -11.61
N ALA A 52 -8.96 -13.91 -12.35
CA ALA A 52 -8.55 -14.10 -13.74
C ALA A 52 -9.05 -12.96 -14.64
N THR A 53 -10.28 -12.48 -14.42
CA THR A 53 -10.82 -11.32 -15.13
C THR A 53 -10.06 -10.04 -14.76
N VAL A 54 -9.75 -9.83 -13.48
CA VAL A 54 -8.90 -8.71 -13.05
C VAL A 54 -7.54 -8.74 -13.76
N ALA A 55 -6.88 -9.91 -13.81
CA ALA A 55 -5.61 -10.06 -14.51
C ALA A 55 -5.72 -9.72 -16.00
N ALA A 56 -6.74 -10.26 -16.69
CA ALA A 56 -6.97 -10.02 -18.11
C ALA A 56 -7.23 -8.53 -18.41
N THR A 57 -8.01 -7.84 -17.56
CA THR A 57 -8.30 -6.41 -17.69
C THR A 57 -7.01 -5.59 -17.55
N LEU A 58 -6.21 -5.83 -16.51
CA LEU A 58 -4.95 -5.11 -16.30
C LEU A 58 -3.94 -5.34 -17.44
N VAL A 59 -3.84 -6.57 -17.96
CA VAL A 59 -3.00 -6.90 -19.11
C VAL A 59 -3.48 -6.18 -20.37
N ALA A 60 -4.79 -6.11 -20.62
CA ALA A 60 -5.37 -5.40 -21.77
C ALA A 60 -5.04 -3.90 -21.74
N HIS A 61 -4.93 -3.31 -20.54
CA HIS A 61 -4.51 -1.92 -20.33
C HIS A 61 -2.98 -1.73 -20.31
N GLN A 62 -2.21 -2.77 -20.58
CA GLN A 62 -0.73 -2.72 -20.62
C GLN A 62 -0.12 -2.14 -19.33
N VAL A 63 -0.67 -2.50 -18.18
CA VAL A 63 -0.19 -2.08 -16.86
C VAL A 63 1.17 -2.72 -16.58
N ASP A 64 2.15 -1.93 -16.15
CA ASP A 64 3.49 -2.41 -15.80
C ASP A 64 3.62 -2.79 -14.32
N LEU A 65 2.90 -2.08 -13.44
CA LEU A 65 2.94 -2.23 -11.98
C LEU A 65 1.53 -2.09 -11.41
N VAL A 66 1.17 -2.95 -10.49
CA VAL A 66 -0.12 -2.92 -9.79
C VAL A 66 0.08 -2.40 -8.37
N ALA A 67 -0.63 -1.33 -8.00
CA ALA A 67 -0.70 -0.83 -6.64
C ALA A 67 -2.08 -1.10 -6.04
N MET A 68 -2.16 -2.03 -5.08
CA MET A 68 -3.40 -2.35 -4.38
C MET A 68 -3.71 -1.30 -3.32
N ALA A 69 -4.87 -0.66 -3.41
CA ALA A 69 -5.32 0.37 -2.47
C ALA A 69 -6.74 0.06 -1.98
N GLY A 70 -6.87 -0.51 -0.79
CA GLY A 70 -8.16 -0.88 -0.22
C GLY A 70 -8.90 -1.98 -0.99
N PHE A 71 -8.21 -2.76 -1.79
CA PHE A 71 -8.80 -3.86 -2.57
C PHE A 71 -8.86 -5.13 -1.72
N GLY A 72 -10.06 -5.47 -1.25
CA GLY A 72 -10.29 -6.51 -0.26
C GLY A 72 -10.32 -7.94 -0.80
N THR A 73 -9.80 -8.24 -1.98
CA THR A 73 -9.74 -9.60 -2.51
C THR A 73 -8.29 -10.10 -2.55
N VAL A 74 -8.03 -11.24 -1.89
CA VAL A 74 -6.75 -11.93 -2.04
C VAL A 74 -6.61 -12.42 -3.48
N MET A 75 -5.58 -11.93 -4.16
CA MET A 75 -5.30 -12.29 -5.55
C MET A 75 -4.87 -13.75 -5.67
N THR A 76 -5.36 -14.42 -6.71
CA THR A 76 -4.94 -15.81 -7.01
C THR A 76 -3.73 -15.84 -7.93
N GLU A 77 -3.23 -17.04 -8.19
CA GLU A 77 -2.09 -17.32 -9.07
C GLU A 77 -2.19 -16.59 -10.43
N ALA A 78 -3.40 -16.43 -10.98
CA ALA A 78 -3.59 -15.79 -12.28
C ALA A 78 -3.04 -14.35 -12.34
N VAL A 79 -3.26 -13.56 -11.28
CA VAL A 79 -2.74 -12.18 -11.21
C VAL A 79 -1.23 -12.18 -10.96
N HIS A 80 -0.74 -13.04 -10.08
CA HIS A 80 0.70 -13.14 -9.78
C HIS A 80 1.51 -13.64 -10.96
N ALA A 81 0.96 -14.55 -11.79
CA ALA A 81 1.60 -15.00 -13.02
C ALA A 81 1.64 -13.90 -14.10
N ALA A 82 0.60 -13.06 -14.17
CA ALA A 82 0.55 -11.93 -15.11
C ALA A 82 1.51 -10.79 -14.69
N PHE A 83 1.69 -10.57 -13.38
CA PHE A 83 2.49 -9.47 -12.82
C PHE A 83 3.53 -9.99 -11.80
N PRO A 84 4.49 -10.86 -12.22
CA PRO A 84 5.43 -11.48 -11.30
C PRO A 84 6.35 -10.43 -10.65
N GLY A 85 6.28 -10.33 -9.29
CA GLY A 85 7.05 -9.35 -8.53
C GLY A 85 6.65 -7.87 -8.77
N ARG A 86 5.47 -7.61 -9.33
CA ARG A 86 5.01 -6.27 -9.72
C ARG A 86 3.66 -5.88 -9.12
N ILE A 87 3.27 -6.50 -8.01
CA ILE A 87 2.05 -6.17 -7.28
C ILE A 87 2.45 -5.66 -5.91
N LEU A 88 2.23 -4.37 -5.65
CA LEU A 88 2.47 -3.75 -4.36
C LEU A 88 1.19 -3.71 -3.55
N ASN A 89 1.33 -3.95 -2.25
CA ASN A 89 0.25 -3.78 -1.28
C ASN A 89 0.73 -2.98 -0.08
N THR A 90 -0.19 -2.34 0.62
CA THR A 90 0.05 -1.69 1.90
C THR A 90 -0.73 -2.39 3.00
N HIS A 91 -0.11 -2.54 4.19
CA HIS A 91 -0.69 -3.20 5.34
C HIS A 91 -0.51 -2.35 6.60
N PRO A 92 -1.58 -2.14 7.42
CA PRO A 92 -1.55 -1.23 8.56
C PRO A 92 -0.94 -1.87 9.82
N SER A 93 0.23 -2.47 9.69
CA SER A 93 1.06 -2.95 10.80
C SER A 93 2.54 -2.97 10.40
N LEU A 94 3.42 -3.27 11.35
CA LEU A 94 4.82 -3.58 11.09
C LEU A 94 4.98 -5.09 10.81
N LEU A 95 4.74 -5.52 9.56
CA LEU A 95 4.93 -6.92 9.18
C LEU A 95 6.34 -7.42 9.56
N PRO A 96 6.50 -8.66 10.00
CA PRO A 96 5.51 -9.75 10.00
C PRO A 96 4.55 -9.76 11.20
N ALA A 97 4.53 -8.73 12.04
CA ALA A 97 3.57 -8.64 13.13
C ALA A 97 2.17 -8.28 12.61
N PHE A 98 1.15 -8.91 13.17
CA PHE A 98 -0.27 -8.63 12.92
C PHE A 98 -0.68 -8.70 11.43
N PRO A 99 -0.42 -9.82 10.72
CA PRO A 99 -0.88 -10.01 9.34
C PRO A 99 -2.40 -10.19 9.29
N GLY A 100 -2.99 -10.05 8.10
CA GLY A 100 -4.41 -10.30 7.86
C GLY A 100 -5.29 -9.07 8.06
N TRP A 101 -6.61 -9.28 8.10
CA TRP A 101 -7.62 -8.22 7.96
C TRP A 101 -7.72 -7.24 9.13
N HIS A 102 -7.14 -7.55 10.28
CA HIS A 102 -7.38 -6.84 11.52
C HIS A 102 -6.10 -6.33 12.20
N GLY A 103 -5.05 -6.04 11.43
CA GLY A 103 -3.74 -5.64 11.95
C GLY A 103 -3.79 -4.53 13.01
N VAL A 104 -4.61 -3.50 12.80
CA VAL A 104 -4.78 -2.38 13.77
C VAL A 104 -5.41 -2.84 15.08
N ARG A 105 -6.52 -3.60 14.98
CA ARG A 105 -7.22 -4.15 16.16
C ARG A 105 -6.33 -5.11 16.94
N ASP A 106 -5.59 -5.95 16.23
CA ASP A 106 -4.76 -6.98 16.83
C ASP A 106 -3.52 -6.36 17.52
N ALA A 107 -2.96 -5.27 16.96
CA ALA A 107 -1.92 -4.48 17.61
C ALA A 107 -2.42 -3.83 18.91
N LEU A 108 -3.62 -3.22 18.91
CA LEU A 108 -4.25 -2.67 20.11
C LEU A 108 -4.52 -3.74 21.16
N ALA A 109 -5.05 -4.90 20.75
CA ALA A 109 -5.35 -6.00 21.67
C ALA A 109 -4.08 -6.60 22.31
N ALA A 110 -2.97 -6.59 21.57
CA ALA A 110 -1.65 -7.02 22.07
C ALA A 110 -0.99 -6.00 23.01
N GLY A 111 -1.51 -4.77 23.10
CA GLY A 111 -0.96 -3.73 23.97
C GLY A 111 0.45 -3.30 23.62
N VAL A 112 0.84 -3.38 22.34
CA VAL A 112 2.18 -2.97 21.90
C VAL A 112 2.32 -1.44 21.96
N PRO A 113 3.51 -0.89 22.24
CA PRO A 113 3.71 0.56 22.29
C PRO A 113 3.73 1.22 20.91
N GLU A 114 3.97 0.43 19.87
CA GLU A 114 4.08 0.90 18.49
C GLU A 114 3.55 -0.14 17.50
N THR A 115 3.06 0.32 16.38
CA THR A 115 2.72 -0.42 15.17
C THR A 115 3.23 0.35 13.96
N GLY A 116 2.60 0.27 12.80
CA GLY A 116 3.05 1.06 11.66
C GLY A 116 2.30 0.78 10.37
N CYS A 117 2.96 1.16 9.29
CA CYS A 117 2.54 0.89 7.93
C CYS A 117 3.66 0.13 7.21
N THR A 118 3.31 -0.94 6.51
CA THR A 118 4.22 -1.72 5.67
C THR A 118 3.78 -1.67 4.23
N VAL A 119 4.69 -1.33 3.33
CA VAL A 119 4.53 -1.57 1.89
C VAL A 119 5.35 -2.79 1.52
N HIS A 120 4.71 -3.75 0.86
CA HIS A 120 5.33 -5.03 0.50
C HIS A 120 4.89 -5.49 -0.89
N LEU A 121 5.62 -6.41 -1.48
CA LEU A 121 5.14 -7.13 -2.66
C LEU A 121 4.05 -8.12 -2.23
N ALA A 122 2.91 -8.08 -2.88
CA ALA A 122 1.87 -9.07 -2.67
C ALA A 122 2.30 -10.41 -3.28
N THR A 123 2.00 -11.49 -2.55
CA THR A 123 2.20 -12.89 -2.96
C THR A 123 0.89 -13.65 -2.79
N VAL A 124 0.85 -14.90 -3.26
CA VAL A 124 -0.31 -15.78 -3.06
C VAL A 124 -0.58 -15.98 -1.56
N GLU A 125 0.46 -16.03 -0.75
CA GLU A 125 0.36 -16.06 0.71
C GLU A 125 0.13 -14.63 1.23
N LEU A 126 -0.94 -14.46 2.02
CA LEU A 126 -1.37 -13.17 2.54
C LEU A 126 -0.29 -12.52 3.41
N ASP A 127 0.05 -11.28 3.10
CA ASP A 127 0.99 -10.42 3.83
C ASP A 127 2.40 -11.02 4.07
N ALA A 128 2.77 -12.09 3.33
CA ALA A 128 4.04 -12.82 3.49
C ALA A 128 5.14 -12.38 2.51
N GLY A 129 4.81 -11.50 1.56
CA GLY A 129 5.76 -11.09 0.52
C GLY A 129 6.88 -10.18 1.02
N PRO A 130 7.92 -9.96 0.19
CA PRO A 130 9.05 -9.10 0.52
C PRO A 130 8.64 -7.70 0.92
N ILE A 131 9.14 -7.22 2.05
CA ILE A 131 8.92 -5.87 2.56
C ILE A 131 9.77 -4.89 1.74
N LEU A 132 9.13 -3.86 1.21
CA LEU A 132 9.77 -2.78 0.46
C LEU A 132 10.06 -1.56 1.34
N ALA A 133 9.07 -1.15 2.16
CA ALA A 133 9.18 -0.03 3.07
C ALA A 133 8.34 -0.24 4.32
N GLN A 134 8.78 0.33 5.44
CA GLN A 134 8.01 0.36 6.69
C GLN A 134 8.22 1.70 7.39
N GLU A 135 7.17 2.18 8.05
CA GLU A 135 7.26 3.34 8.94
C GLU A 135 6.51 3.06 10.24
N VAL A 136 7.13 3.43 11.35
CA VAL A 136 6.62 3.19 12.71
C VAL A 136 5.56 4.23 13.06
N VAL A 137 4.49 3.79 13.72
CA VAL A 137 3.42 4.64 14.26
C VAL A 137 3.23 4.30 15.74
N PRO A 138 3.33 5.29 16.66
CA PRO A 138 3.11 5.03 18.08
C PRO A 138 1.64 4.72 18.37
N VAL A 139 1.41 3.77 19.29
CA VAL A 139 0.11 3.52 19.91
C VAL A 139 0.02 4.38 21.16
N LEU A 140 -0.96 5.29 21.20
CA LEU A 140 -1.11 6.24 22.30
C LEU A 140 -2.10 5.73 23.34
N PRO A 141 -1.93 6.10 24.63
CA PRO A 141 -2.92 5.80 25.65
C PRO A 141 -4.31 6.31 25.27
N GLY A 142 -5.31 5.43 25.31
CA GLY A 142 -6.69 5.75 24.95
C GLY A 142 -7.00 5.65 23.44
N ASP A 143 -6.07 5.17 22.63
CA ASP A 143 -6.39 4.91 21.23
C ASP A 143 -7.52 3.92 21.06
N THR A 144 -8.37 4.22 20.10
CA THR A 144 -9.34 3.31 19.51
C THR A 144 -8.80 2.77 18.19
N GLU A 145 -9.39 1.70 17.66
CA GLU A 145 -9.05 1.20 16.32
C GLU A 145 -9.14 2.32 15.27
N ALA A 146 -10.17 3.14 15.33
CA ALA A 146 -10.38 4.25 14.40
C ALA A 146 -9.28 5.31 14.52
N SER A 147 -8.92 5.77 15.74
CA SER A 147 -7.91 6.81 15.93
C SER A 147 -6.51 6.35 15.50
N LEU A 148 -6.15 5.12 15.84
CA LEU A 148 -4.88 4.53 15.44
C LEU A 148 -4.81 4.33 13.92
N HIS A 149 -5.91 3.81 13.32
CA HIS A 149 -5.98 3.61 11.87
C HIS A 149 -5.84 4.93 11.10
N GLU A 150 -6.49 6.01 11.55
CA GLU A 150 -6.32 7.32 10.90
C GLU A 150 -4.87 7.83 11.00
N ARG A 151 -4.18 7.61 12.12
CA ARG A 151 -2.77 7.95 12.27
C ARG A 151 -1.88 7.13 11.32
N ILE A 152 -2.15 5.84 11.15
CA ILE A 152 -1.45 4.98 10.19
C ILE A 152 -1.70 5.46 8.76
N LYS A 153 -2.93 5.83 8.40
CA LYS A 153 -3.25 6.37 7.06
C LYS A 153 -2.51 7.67 6.73
N VAL A 154 -2.21 8.51 7.73
CA VAL A 154 -1.38 9.70 7.49
C VAL A 154 0.00 9.32 6.97
N VAL A 155 0.61 8.31 7.58
CA VAL A 155 1.90 7.76 7.16
C VAL A 155 1.78 7.07 5.79
N GLU A 156 0.76 6.24 5.61
CA GLU A 156 0.51 5.51 4.35
C GLU A 156 0.41 6.45 3.14
N ARG A 157 -0.26 7.60 3.29
CA ARG A 157 -0.44 8.59 2.21
C ARG A 157 0.88 9.16 1.67
N SER A 158 1.96 9.12 2.44
CA SER A 158 3.30 9.51 1.98
C SER A 158 4.14 8.31 1.60
N LEU A 159 4.17 7.27 2.44
CA LEU A 159 5.01 6.09 2.26
C LEU A 159 4.67 5.31 1.00
N TYR A 160 3.37 5.07 0.76
CA TYR A 160 2.95 4.21 -0.34
C TYR A 160 3.24 4.83 -1.72
N PRO A 161 2.85 6.09 -2.02
CA PRO A 161 3.20 6.71 -3.29
C PRO A 161 4.70 6.82 -3.53
N ALA A 162 5.49 7.13 -2.49
CA ALA A 162 6.94 7.19 -2.60
C ALA A 162 7.55 5.83 -2.96
N THR A 163 7.04 4.76 -2.36
CA THR A 163 7.49 3.38 -2.65
C THR A 163 7.09 2.95 -4.06
N VAL A 164 5.88 3.33 -4.52
CA VAL A 164 5.44 3.07 -5.92
C VAL A 164 6.31 3.83 -6.91
N ALA A 165 6.63 5.10 -6.66
CA ALA A 165 7.53 5.89 -7.52
C ALA A 165 8.92 5.26 -7.62
N TRP A 166 9.48 4.82 -6.50
CA TRP A 166 10.75 4.10 -6.48
C TRP A 166 10.68 2.80 -7.29
N ALA A 167 9.62 1.99 -7.10
CA ALA A 167 9.45 0.72 -7.81
C ALA A 167 9.35 0.93 -9.34
N LEU A 168 8.63 1.96 -9.79
CA LEU A 168 8.57 2.32 -11.21
C LEU A 168 9.95 2.69 -11.76
N GLY A 169 10.73 3.49 -11.04
CA GLY A 169 12.09 3.85 -11.45
C GLY A 169 13.03 2.64 -11.53
N GLU A 170 12.89 1.63 -10.67
CA GLU A 170 13.63 0.39 -10.78
C GLU A 170 13.25 -0.39 -12.05
N LEU A 171 11.94 -0.50 -12.34
CA LEU A 171 11.45 -1.18 -13.56
C LEU A 171 11.90 -0.47 -14.83
N GLU A 172 11.81 0.87 -14.89
CA GLU A 172 12.29 1.67 -16.03
C GLU A 172 13.80 1.49 -16.28
N ALA A 173 14.57 1.30 -15.21
CA ALA A 173 16.00 1.01 -15.28
C ALA A 173 16.31 -0.47 -15.58
N GLY A 174 15.29 -1.30 -15.83
CA GLY A 174 15.45 -2.73 -16.12
C GLY A 174 15.89 -3.55 -14.90
N ARG A 175 15.68 -3.05 -13.68
CA ARG A 175 16.06 -3.73 -12.45
C ARG A 175 14.86 -4.42 -11.80
N ASP A 176 15.15 -5.50 -11.05
CA ASP A 176 14.14 -6.22 -10.29
C ASP A 176 13.86 -5.49 -8.97
N ILE A 177 12.58 -5.29 -8.63
CA ILE A 177 12.14 -4.66 -7.39
C ILE A 177 12.48 -5.54 -6.17
N VAL A 178 12.62 -6.85 -6.33
CA VAL A 178 12.79 -7.82 -5.23
C VAL A 178 14.18 -7.79 -4.61
N GLY A 179 15.23 -7.48 -5.39
CA GLY A 179 16.63 -7.59 -4.96
C GLY A 179 17.16 -6.44 -4.09
N PRO A 180 17.09 -5.17 -4.52
CA PRO A 180 17.71 -4.02 -3.83
C PRO A 180 16.84 -3.41 -2.72
N ALA A 181 15.56 -3.75 -2.65
CA ALA A 181 14.55 -3.04 -1.84
C ALA A 181 14.82 -3.03 -0.33
N ARG A 182 15.44 -4.07 0.22
CA ARG A 182 15.66 -4.18 1.67
C ARG A 182 16.61 -3.13 2.28
N GLN A 183 17.47 -2.50 1.50
CA GLN A 183 18.46 -1.53 2.02
C GLN A 183 18.14 -0.07 1.71
N ALA A 184 17.65 0.25 0.53
CA ALA A 184 17.51 1.64 0.06
C ALA A 184 16.35 2.41 0.72
N VAL A 185 15.19 1.77 0.93
CA VAL A 185 14.01 2.45 1.50
C VAL A 185 14.13 2.64 3.02
N ARG A 186 14.81 1.74 3.74
CA ARG A 186 15.17 1.93 5.16
C ARG A 186 16.12 3.11 5.36
N ALA A 187 17.05 3.34 4.43
CA ALA A 187 17.99 4.46 4.49
C ALA A 187 17.30 5.81 4.23
N ALA A 188 16.34 5.88 3.30
CA ALA A 188 15.60 7.10 3.02
C ALA A 188 14.65 7.51 4.16
N ALA A 189 13.98 6.55 4.81
CA ALA A 189 13.15 6.80 5.98
C ALA A 189 13.98 7.26 7.19
N ALA A 190 15.18 6.71 7.40
CA ALA A 190 16.10 7.11 8.46
C ALA A 190 16.69 8.51 8.21
N ALA A 191 17.00 8.89 6.96
CA ALA A 191 17.50 10.21 6.61
C ALA A 191 16.42 11.31 6.77
N GLY A 192 15.18 11.04 6.38
CA GLY A 192 14.07 11.99 6.55
C GLY A 192 13.64 12.22 8.00
N SER A 193 13.94 11.29 8.92
CA SER A 193 13.71 11.47 10.35
C SER A 193 14.85 12.25 11.04
N ALA A 194 16.08 12.14 10.56
CA ALA A 194 17.22 12.87 11.10
C ALA A 194 17.13 14.39 10.80
N ASP A 195 16.76 14.77 9.60
CA ASP A 195 16.56 16.18 9.22
C ASP A 195 15.44 16.86 10.01
N ARG A 196 14.35 16.14 10.35
CA ARG A 196 13.24 16.69 11.14
C ARG A 196 13.59 16.90 12.63
N VAL A 197 14.53 16.14 13.17
CA VAL A 197 14.97 16.30 14.58
C VAL A 197 15.91 17.49 14.71
N GLU A 198 16.79 17.75 13.75
CA GLU A 198 17.68 18.92 13.77
C GLU A 198 16.95 20.25 13.59
N GLU A 199 15.89 20.32 12.76
CA GLU A 199 15.08 21.54 12.62
C GLU A 199 14.30 21.88 13.90
N THR A 200 13.81 20.88 14.65
CA THR A 200 13.08 21.11 15.91
C THR A 200 14.01 21.55 17.03
N GLU A 201 15.22 21.00 17.14
CA GLU A 201 16.20 21.44 18.16
C GLU A 201 16.77 22.85 17.89
N THR A 202 16.83 23.27 16.64
CA THR A 202 17.31 24.61 16.27
C THR A 202 16.27 25.70 16.60
N GLN A 203 14.99 25.42 16.41
CA GLN A 203 13.89 26.34 16.75
C GLN A 203 13.72 26.52 18.27
N ASP A 204 13.90 25.47 19.06
CA ASP A 204 13.77 25.54 20.53
C ASP A 204 14.92 26.32 21.18
N LYS A 205 16.13 26.26 20.60
CA LYS A 205 17.29 27.04 21.06
C LYS A 205 17.22 28.54 20.74
N GLU A 206 16.48 28.93 19.69
CA GLU A 206 16.23 30.35 19.35
C GLU A 206 15.13 30.97 20.21
N GLN A 207 14.10 30.22 20.62
CA GLN A 207 13.04 30.72 21.51
C GLN A 207 13.50 30.89 22.96
N THR A 208 14.54 30.20 23.42
CA THR A 208 15.06 30.31 24.80
C THR A 208 16.06 31.48 24.97
N ARG A 209 16.43 32.16 23.87
CA ARG A 209 17.35 33.30 23.86
C ARG A 209 16.70 34.67 23.70
N ARG A 210 15.36 34.75 23.72
CA ARG A 210 14.58 35.99 23.74
C ARG A 210 13.85 36.14 25.07
#